data_41a062609f5e9395b8d2067fee53abbf
#
_entry.id   41a062609f5e9395b8d2067fee53abbf
#
_cell.length_a   1.000
_cell.length_b   1.000
_cell.length_c   1.000
_cell.angle_alpha   90.00
_cell.angle_beta   90.00
_cell.angle_gamma   90.00
#
_symmetry.space_group_name_H-M   'P 1'
#
loop_
_entity.id
_entity.type
_entity.pdbx_description
1 polymer ?
#
loop_
_entity_poly.entity_id
_entity_poly.type
_entity_poly.pdbx_seq_one_letter_code
_entity_poly.pdbx_strand_id
1 'polypeptide(L)' 'MSFETRDNAVVYLDENGSTLAEATFPEESAGIVNIDHTFVDPSLRGQGMAGQLMRHVADALRTTGRRAHP' A
#
# COMPACT_ATOMS: atom_id res chain seq x y z
N MET A 1 -13.26 0.60 -9.27
CA MET A 1 -12.09 0.09 -8.52
C MET A 1 -10.92 1.02 -8.68
N SER A 2 -10.30 1.41 -7.58
CA SER A 2 -9.21 2.38 -7.64
C SER A 2 -8.25 2.22 -6.48
N PHE A 3 -7.01 2.62 -6.71
CA PHE A 3 -6.03 2.75 -5.66
C PHE A 3 -6.20 4.09 -4.96
N GLU A 4 -6.03 4.10 -3.66
CA GLU A 4 -6.06 5.31 -2.87
C GLU A 4 -4.84 5.33 -1.96
N THR A 5 -4.09 6.42 -1.98
CA THR A 5 -2.91 6.59 -1.15
C THR A 5 -3.29 7.42 0.06
N ARG A 6 -2.98 6.90 1.24
CA ARG A 6 -3.19 7.58 2.52
C ARG A 6 -1.84 7.86 3.16
N ASP A 7 -1.82 8.56 4.30
CA ASP A 7 -0.56 8.95 4.94
C ASP A 7 0.36 7.76 5.22
N ASN A 8 -0.21 6.66 5.70
CA ASN A 8 0.57 5.49 6.11
C ASN A 8 0.03 4.19 5.50
N ALA A 9 -0.65 4.29 4.36
CA ALA A 9 -1.22 3.12 3.71
C ALA A 9 -1.52 3.39 2.25
N VAL A 10 -1.58 2.30 1.47
CA VAL A 10 -2.16 2.30 0.13
C VAL A 10 -3.24 1.24 0.14
N VAL A 11 -4.42 1.59 -0.36
CA VAL A 11 -5.55 0.66 -0.42
C VAL A 11 -6.07 0.57 -1.85
N TYR A 12 -6.66 -0.58 -2.17
CA TYR A 12 -7.36 -0.79 -3.43
C TYR A 12 -8.82 -1.07 -3.10
N LEU A 13 -9.71 -0.22 -3.58
CA LEU A 13 -11.12 -0.24 -3.22
C LEU A 13 -11.97 -0.69 -4.39
N ASP A 14 -13.05 -1.42 -4.08
CA ASP A 14 -14.06 -1.76 -5.09
C ASP A 14 -15.06 -0.60 -5.26
N GLU A 15 -16.07 -0.82 -6.09
CA GLU A 15 -17.06 0.21 -6.40
C GLU A 15 -17.88 0.63 -5.19
N ASN A 16 -17.98 -0.23 -4.20
CA ASN A 16 -18.73 0.03 -2.97
C ASN A 16 -17.86 0.62 -1.86
N GLY A 17 -16.58 0.83 -2.13
CA GLY A 17 -15.64 1.33 -1.14
C GLY A 17 -15.08 0.28 -0.21
N SER A 18 -15.29 -1.00 -0.51
CA SER A 18 -14.71 -2.09 0.28
C SER A 18 -13.24 -2.28 -0.08
N THR A 19 -12.41 -2.55 0.93
CA THR A 19 -10.99 -2.74 0.74
C THR A 19 -10.71 -4.12 0.18
N LEU A 20 -10.16 -4.18 -1.03
CA LEU A 20 -9.77 -5.42 -1.68
C LEU A 20 -8.28 -5.74 -1.51
N ALA A 21 -7.47 -4.73 -1.27
CA ALA A 21 -6.04 -4.91 -0.99
C ALA A 21 -5.56 -3.73 -0.18
N GLU A 22 -4.54 -3.95 0.62
CA GLU A 22 -4.02 -2.90 1.48
C GLU A 22 -2.57 -3.19 1.84
N ALA A 23 -1.76 -2.13 1.88
CA ALA A 23 -0.43 -2.19 2.46
C ALA A 23 -0.30 -1.03 3.44
N THR A 24 0.08 -1.31 4.66
CA THR A 24 0.30 -0.28 5.67
C THR A 24 1.80 -0.11 5.90
N PHE A 25 2.21 1.14 6.11
CA PHE A 25 3.61 1.47 6.33
C PHE A 25 3.74 2.58 7.37
N PRO A 26 3.48 2.23 8.65
CA PRO A 26 3.61 3.22 9.71
C PRO A 26 5.03 3.75 9.81
N GLU A 27 5.16 5.01 10.17
CA GLU A 27 6.45 5.66 10.32
C GLU A 27 7.05 5.27 11.68
N GLU A 28 8.27 4.73 11.67
CA GLU A 28 8.95 4.32 12.91
C GLU A 28 9.85 5.42 13.45
N SER A 29 10.42 6.20 12.54
CA SER A 29 11.24 7.36 12.87
C SER A 29 11.14 8.34 11.72
N ALA A 30 11.64 9.56 11.90
CA ALA A 30 11.46 10.60 10.90
C ALA A 30 11.94 10.14 9.52
N GLY A 31 11.03 10.06 8.57
CA GLY A 31 11.30 9.68 7.19
C GLY A 31 11.51 8.19 6.95
N ILE A 32 11.37 7.35 7.97
CA ILE A 32 11.56 5.89 7.86
C ILE A 32 10.26 5.17 8.20
N VAL A 33 9.77 4.38 7.26
CA VAL A 33 8.53 3.62 7.47
C VAL A 33 8.83 2.12 7.52
N ASN A 34 7.94 1.37 8.15
CA ASN A 34 7.99 -0.08 8.18
C ASN A 34 6.76 -0.62 7.45
N ILE A 35 6.97 -1.40 6.39
CA ILE A 35 5.85 -2.04 5.69
C ILE A 35 5.49 -3.27 6.52
N ASP A 36 4.50 -3.13 7.39
CA ASP A 36 4.22 -4.13 8.42
C ASP A 36 3.02 -5.02 8.12
N HIS A 37 2.16 -4.63 7.19
CA HIS A 37 0.97 -5.40 6.89
C HIS A 37 0.62 -5.27 5.42
N THR A 38 0.38 -6.40 4.77
CA THR A 38 -0.06 -6.44 3.38
C THR A 38 -1.20 -7.45 3.27
N PHE A 39 -2.29 -7.02 2.67
CA PHE A 39 -3.48 -7.84 2.48
C PHE A 39 -3.91 -7.80 1.02
N VAL A 40 -4.27 -8.95 0.47
CA VAL A 40 -4.86 -9.04 -0.86
C VAL A 40 -6.04 -10.00 -0.77
N ASP A 41 -7.23 -9.54 -1.19
CA ASP A 41 -8.42 -10.37 -1.20
C ASP A 41 -8.17 -11.61 -2.08
N PRO A 42 -8.64 -12.80 -1.66
CA PRO A 42 -8.44 -14.03 -2.44
C PRO A 42 -8.90 -13.92 -3.90
N SER A 43 -9.92 -13.13 -4.18
CA SER A 43 -10.44 -12.96 -5.54
C SER A 43 -9.43 -12.28 -6.47
N LEU A 44 -8.44 -11.60 -5.92
CA LEU A 44 -7.43 -10.87 -6.69
C LEU A 44 -6.08 -11.57 -6.73
N ARG A 45 -5.93 -12.66 -6.02
CA ARG A 45 -4.67 -13.39 -5.98
C ARG A 45 -4.36 -13.99 -7.34
N GLY A 46 -3.07 -14.00 -7.69
CA GLY A 46 -2.63 -14.51 -8.99
C GLY A 46 -2.77 -13.51 -10.14
N GLN A 47 -3.19 -12.28 -9.85
CA GLN A 47 -3.37 -11.24 -10.87
C GLN A 47 -2.32 -10.13 -10.78
N GLY A 48 -1.24 -10.36 -10.02
CA GLY A 48 -0.19 -9.35 -9.87
C GLY A 48 -0.56 -8.18 -8.99
N MET A 49 -1.62 -8.31 -8.19
CA MET A 49 -2.09 -7.22 -7.33
C MET A 49 -1.06 -6.81 -6.30
N ALA A 50 -0.35 -7.77 -5.70
CA ALA A 50 0.67 -7.46 -4.71
C ALA A 50 1.77 -6.59 -5.29
N GLY A 51 2.20 -6.87 -6.52
CA GLY A 51 3.20 -6.07 -7.21
C GLY A 51 2.71 -4.66 -7.50
N GLN A 52 1.47 -4.53 -7.93
CA GLN A 52 0.87 -3.22 -8.19
C GLN A 52 0.75 -2.42 -6.89
N LEU A 53 0.33 -3.08 -5.82
CA LEU A 53 0.21 -2.46 -4.50
C LEU A 53 1.55 -1.92 -4.03
N MET A 54 2.60 -2.73 -4.13
CA MET A 54 3.96 -2.31 -3.73
C MET A 54 4.48 -1.17 -4.59
N ARG A 55 4.12 -1.12 -5.86
CA ARG A 55 4.51 -0.03 -6.74
C ARG A 55 3.89 1.28 -6.28
N HIS A 56 2.62 1.25 -5.88
CA HIS A 56 1.95 2.43 -5.32
C HIS A 56 2.59 2.85 -3.99
N VAL A 57 2.99 1.89 -3.16
CA VAL A 57 3.71 2.19 -1.91
C VAL A 57 5.04 2.89 -2.23
N ALA A 58 5.80 2.36 -3.17
CA ALA A 58 7.08 2.96 -3.55
C ALA A 58 6.90 4.39 -4.06
N ASP A 59 5.86 4.62 -4.87
CA ASP A 59 5.56 5.96 -5.38
C ASP A 59 5.18 6.91 -4.25
N ALA A 60 4.38 6.45 -3.30
CA ALA A 60 3.99 7.25 -2.14
C ALA A 60 5.20 7.64 -1.30
N LEU A 61 6.11 6.71 -1.06
CA LEU A 61 7.32 6.99 -0.29
C LEU A 61 8.24 7.96 -1.02
N ARG A 62 8.41 7.78 -2.32
CA ARG A 62 9.25 8.66 -3.13
C ARG A 62 8.69 10.08 -3.14
N THR A 63 7.37 10.21 -3.33
CA THR A 63 6.71 11.51 -3.39
C THR A 63 6.83 12.27 -2.08
N THR A 64 6.84 11.57 -0.94
CA THR A 64 6.90 12.19 0.38
C THR A 64 8.32 12.20 0.97
N GLY A 65 9.32 11.71 0.23
CA GLY A 65 10.70 11.70 0.69
C GLY A 65 10.97 10.71 1.80
N ARG A 66 10.11 9.70 1.97
CA ARG A 66 10.28 8.68 3.00
C ARG A 66 10.95 7.44 2.43
N ARG A 67 11.48 6.60 3.30
CA ARG A 67 12.12 5.33 2.93
C ARG A 67 11.54 4.19 3.74
N ALA A 68 11.48 3.02 3.09
CA ALA A 68 11.11 1.80 3.78
C ALA A 68 12.30 1.29 4.60
N HIS A 69 12.01 0.77 5.78
CA HIS A 69 13.02 0.13 6.62
C HIS A 69 13.47 -1.18 5.93
N PRO A 70 14.77 -1.40 5.75
CA PRO A 70 15.25 -2.61 5.10
C PRO A 70 15.04 -3.87 5.94
#